data_b095e468399b8305334fb16a007227a3
#
_entry.id   b095e468399b8305334fb16a007227a3
#
_cell.length_a   1.000
_cell.length_b   1.000
_cell.length_c   1.000
_cell.angle_alpha   90.00
_cell.angle_beta   90.00
_cell.angle_gamma   90.00
#
_symmetry.space_group_name_H-M   'P 1'
#
loop_
_entity.id
_entity.type
_entity.pdbx_description
1 polymer ?
#
loop_
_entity_poly.entity_id
_entity_poly.type
_entity_poly.pdbx_seq_one_letter_code
_entity_poly.pdbx_strand_id
1 'polypeptide(L)'
;MKNPFAVFEDKIRQAVAAAMVFAGVLGFVVVGFSAANAQSEIKVGVILPITGREGKPGTYQREGIQLAMKQINDAGGVQVGNKKLPLKEVFYDDGSDSAKSAQLVERAITSDNVTAVIGGYSTALGEAESVMPDRYQTPWLTPGAAASSIFAHGYQYAFGTLTPINVLGATTAEFLGSLVDQGRLKKGLSIAMALENTDHGVDYGNGIEQWIKQHPGYFKVVFSEKFELGGTDFSGLLQKVKQSHADIFLSDAHLQDYITMQRQYIQSGMHHQMSSYGARGPEADARKALGDGVNYIFAGIWWSDRLPYTQVQKFADAYQAFTGHKVDSWYAATAYEATRALAAAITAAGKLDKTAIRDQLRKLQMKDSLVPGQVLKFGSNGQVGYPFVIVQNKPGGTADIVYPKDAATGPAIAPTPK
;
A
#
# COMPACT_ATOMS: atom_id res chain seq x y z
N MET A 1 74.25 63.76 27.43
CA MET A 1 72.93 64.06 26.76
C MET A 1 72.34 62.71 26.41
N LYS A 2 71.28 62.26 27.10
CA LYS A 2 70.54 61.03 26.74
C LYS A 2 69.63 61.29 25.59
N ASN A 3 69.67 60.44 24.56
CA ASN A 3 68.96 60.59 23.32
C ASN A 3 67.43 60.46 23.58
N PRO A 4 66.62 61.49 23.29
CA PRO A 4 65.15 61.48 23.57
C PRO A 4 64.36 60.44 22.78
N PHE A 5 64.93 59.88 21.71
CA PHE A 5 64.24 58.86 20.88
C PHE A 5 64.26 57.47 21.52
N ALA A 6 65.20 57.16 22.42
CA ALA A 6 65.27 55.84 23.09
C ALA A 6 64.16 55.67 24.13
N VAL A 7 63.66 56.78 24.73
CA VAL A 7 62.59 56.71 25.70
C VAL A 7 61.18 56.58 25.02
N PHE A 8 61.10 57.01 23.78
CA PHE A 8 59.88 56.88 23.03
C PHE A 8 59.65 55.49 22.45
N GLU A 9 60.73 54.83 21.98
CA GLU A 9 60.67 53.44 21.51
C GLU A 9 60.32 52.44 22.62
N ASP A 10 60.79 52.65 23.84
CA ASP A 10 60.56 51.75 24.96
C ASP A 10 59.11 51.85 25.46
N LYS A 11 58.47 53.05 25.39
CA LYS A 11 57.09 53.22 25.71
C LYS A 11 56.10 52.60 24.65
N ILE A 12 56.56 52.62 23.39
CA ILE A 12 55.80 51.99 22.31
C ILE A 12 55.91 50.45 22.44
N ARG A 13 57.06 49.92 22.74
CA ARG A 13 57.25 48.45 22.97
C ARG A 13 56.41 47.94 24.15
N GLN A 14 56.34 48.73 25.25
CA GLN A 14 55.56 48.37 26.41
C GLN A 14 54.08 48.48 26.17
N ALA A 15 53.56 49.44 25.36
CA ALA A 15 52.19 49.54 24.94
C ALA A 15 51.76 48.44 23.98
N VAL A 16 52.64 48.01 23.06
CA VAL A 16 52.36 46.90 22.14
C VAL A 16 52.39 45.56 22.88
N ALA A 17 53.32 45.37 23.88
CA ALA A 17 53.31 44.16 24.70
C ALA A 17 52.07 44.04 25.60
N ALA A 18 51.57 45.16 26.16
CA ALA A 18 50.35 45.19 26.97
C ALA A 18 49.07 44.93 26.10
N ALA A 19 49.04 45.39 24.83
CA ALA A 19 47.96 45.12 23.90
C ALA A 19 47.93 43.67 23.45
N MET A 20 49.09 43.00 23.30
CA MET A 20 49.13 41.57 22.92
C MET A 20 48.78 40.62 24.07
N VAL A 21 49.02 41.00 25.35
CA VAL A 21 48.62 40.20 26.51
C VAL A 21 47.10 40.32 26.78
N PHE A 22 46.45 41.43 26.42
CA PHE A 22 44.98 41.58 26.54
C PHE A 22 44.20 40.97 25.39
N ALA A 23 44.86 40.79 24.21
CA ALA A 23 44.25 40.08 23.08
C ALA A 23 44.36 38.54 23.22
N GLY A 24 45.20 38.03 24.10
CA GLY A 24 45.39 36.58 24.32
C GLY A 24 44.46 35.93 25.33
N VAL A 25 43.66 36.67 26.09
CA VAL A 25 42.76 36.15 27.15
C VAL A 25 41.27 36.24 26.77
N LEU A 26 40.93 36.93 25.70
CA LEU A 26 39.63 36.76 25.02
C LEU A 26 39.75 35.65 23.97
N GLY A 27 40.25 34.48 24.39
CA GLY A 27 39.98 33.23 23.72
C GLY A 27 38.43 33.09 23.70
N PHE A 28 37.84 33.48 22.60
CA PHE A 28 36.48 33.11 22.26
C PHE A 28 36.40 31.59 22.35
N VAL A 29 35.92 31.06 23.47
CA VAL A 29 35.26 29.79 23.49
C VAL A 29 34.03 30.03 22.66
N VAL A 30 34.17 29.97 21.34
CA VAL A 30 33.06 29.64 20.42
C VAL A 30 32.80 28.16 20.77
N VAL A 31 32.06 27.96 21.87
CA VAL A 31 31.24 26.79 22.01
C VAL A 31 30.30 26.91 20.81
N GLY A 32 30.71 26.25 19.74
CA GLY A 32 29.81 25.95 18.64
C GLY A 32 28.65 25.19 19.26
N PHE A 33 27.65 25.92 19.74
CA PHE A 33 26.31 25.42 19.74
C PHE A 33 26.04 25.21 18.26
N SER A 34 26.45 24.05 17.74
CA SER A 34 25.65 23.40 16.70
C SER A 34 24.27 23.31 17.35
N ALA A 35 23.45 24.30 17.10
CA ALA A 35 22.03 24.14 17.23
C ALA A 35 21.75 22.97 16.29
N ALA A 36 21.87 21.74 16.82
CA ALA A 36 21.20 20.61 16.21
C ALA A 36 19.78 21.14 16.07
N ASN A 37 19.38 21.44 14.84
CA ASN A 37 17.99 21.80 14.54
C ASN A 37 17.18 20.66 15.12
N ALA A 38 16.68 20.86 16.34
CA ALA A 38 15.88 19.86 17.01
C ALA A 38 14.67 19.71 16.12
N GLN A 39 14.62 18.63 15.36
CA GLN A 39 13.56 18.34 14.41
C GLN A 39 12.23 18.49 15.18
N SER A 40 11.40 19.44 14.76
CA SER A 40 10.13 19.79 15.43
C SER A 40 8.96 18.98 14.92
N GLU A 41 9.14 18.23 13.83
CA GLU A 41 8.14 17.42 13.14
C GLU A 41 8.81 16.21 12.46
N ILE A 42 8.03 15.16 12.22
CA ILE A 42 8.45 13.97 11.48
C ILE A 42 7.90 14.07 10.07
N LYS A 43 8.75 14.39 9.11
CA LYS A 43 8.35 14.47 7.71
C LYS A 43 8.22 13.07 7.13
N VAL A 44 7.06 12.78 6.52
CA VAL A 44 6.76 11.54 5.79
C VAL A 44 6.48 11.91 4.34
N GLY A 45 7.26 11.40 3.42
CA GLY A 45 6.98 11.51 1.98
C GLY A 45 5.75 10.68 1.64
N VAL A 46 4.78 11.28 0.95
CA VAL A 46 3.59 10.58 0.48
C VAL A 46 3.52 10.76 -1.04
N ILE A 47 3.83 9.70 -1.77
CA ILE A 47 3.85 9.71 -3.24
C ILE A 47 2.74 8.79 -3.73
N LEU A 48 1.71 9.35 -4.32
CA LEU A 48 0.52 8.62 -4.75
C LEU A 48 -0.10 9.26 -6.00
N PRO A 49 -0.73 8.48 -6.88
CA PRO A 49 -1.49 9.01 -7.99
C PRO A 49 -2.84 9.53 -7.49
N ILE A 50 -3.03 10.86 -7.44
CA ILE A 50 -4.37 11.45 -7.25
C ILE A 50 -4.94 11.99 -8.55
N THR A 51 -4.13 12.01 -9.61
CA THR A 51 -4.54 12.27 -10.99
C THR A 51 -4.13 11.11 -11.90
N GLY A 52 -4.62 11.12 -13.14
CA GLY A 52 -4.38 10.04 -14.08
C GLY A 52 -5.31 8.84 -13.85
N ARG A 53 -4.94 7.69 -14.43
CA ARG A 53 -5.77 6.48 -14.45
C ARG A 53 -6.01 5.89 -13.06
N GLU A 54 -5.01 5.99 -12.18
CA GLU A 54 -5.04 5.44 -10.82
C GLU A 54 -5.49 6.48 -9.76
N GLY A 55 -6.06 7.61 -10.20
CA GLY A 55 -6.36 8.73 -9.32
C GLY A 55 -7.34 8.40 -8.18
N LYS A 56 -8.33 7.54 -8.42
CA LYS A 56 -9.30 7.14 -7.38
C LYS A 56 -8.65 6.33 -6.25
N PRO A 57 -7.99 5.19 -6.51
CA PRO A 57 -7.27 4.46 -5.48
C PRO A 57 -6.27 5.31 -4.70
N GLY A 58 -5.48 6.13 -5.39
CA GLY A 58 -4.51 7.03 -4.75
C GLY A 58 -5.16 8.05 -3.82
N THR A 59 -6.32 8.60 -4.21
CA THR A 59 -7.10 9.51 -3.34
C THR A 59 -7.52 8.79 -2.06
N TYR A 60 -8.11 7.60 -2.15
CA TYR A 60 -8.53 6.83 -0.98
C TYR A 60 -7.35 6.45 -0.08
N GLN A 61 -6.20 6.10 -0.65
CA GLN A 61 -5.00 5.85 0.15
C GLN A 61 -4.53 7.09 0.89
N ARG A 62 -4.51 8.26 0.22
CA ARG A 62 -4.13 9.51 0.87
C ARG A 62 -5.07 9.87 2.01
N GLU A 63 -6.37 9.71 1.84
CA GLU A 63 -7.36 9.93 2.89
C GLU A 63 -7.09 9.05 4.13
N GLY A 64 -6.76 7.77 3.92
CA GLY A 64 -6.37 6.85 4.99
C GLY A 64 -5.10 7.29 5.72
N ILE A 65 -4.07 7.74 4.99
CA ILE A 65 -2.83 8.28 5.56
C ILE A 65 -3.12 9.53 6.39
N GLN A 66 -3.89 10.45 5.83
CA GLN A 66 -4.22 11.73 6.50
C GLN A 66 -5.05 11.52 7.76
N LEU A 67 -6.01 10.59 7.74
CA LEU A 67 -6.78 10.22 8.94
C LEU A 67 -5.86 9.65 10.03
N ALA A 68 -4.96 8.74 9.68
CA ALA A 68 -4.01 8.18 10.64
C ALA A 68 -3.08 9.25 11.22
N MET A 69 -2.50 10.11 10.37
CA MET A 69 -1.65 11.21 10.82
C MET A 69 -2.41 12.17 11.74
N LYS A 70 -3.65 12.52 11.38
CA LYS A 70 -4.49 13.38 12.22
C LYS A 70 -4.71 12.76 13.59
N GLN A 71 -5.13 11.51 13.68
CA GLN A 71 -5.40 10.83 14.95
C GLN A 71 -4.14 10.71 15.81
N ILE A 72 -2.99 10.39 15.21
CA ILE A 72 -1.70 10.32 15.90
C ILE A 72 -1.31 11.71 16.44
N ASN A 73 -1.48 12.75 15.63
CA ASN A 73 -1.13 14.12 16.02
C ASN A 73 -2.08 14.68 17.11
N ASP A 74 -3.37 14.40 17.01
CA ASP A 74 -4.38 14.76 18.04
C ASP A 74 -4.08 14.07 19.38
N ALA A 75 -3.48 12.87 19.36
CA ALA A 75 -3.00 12.19 20.56
C ALA A 75 -1.65 12.72 21.10
N GLY A 76 -1.16 13.82 20.50
CA GLY A 76 0.06 14.53 20.87
C GLY A 76 1.29 14.15 20.03
N GLY A 77 1.15 13.33 18.99
CA GLY A 77 2.24 12.95 18.08
C GLY A 77 2.92 11.63 18.44
N VAL A 78 3.96 11.30 17.69
CA VAL A 78 4.78 10.09 17.84
C VAL A 78 5.84 10.29 18.90
N GLN A 79 6.00 9.33 19.81
CA GLN A 79 7.05 9.36 20.85
C GLN A 79 8.42 9.11 20.21
N VAL A 80 9.35 10.04 20.39
CA VAL A 80 10.75 9.97 19.94
C VAL A 80 11.65 10.30 21.12
N GLY A 81 12.25 9.31 21.74
CA GLY A 81 12.96 9.48 23.01
C GLY A 81 12.04 10.11 24.07
N ASN A 82 12.41 11.25 24.61
CA ASN A 82 11.64 11.97 25.64
C ASN A 82 10.67 13.00 25.07
N LYS A 83 10.48 13.09 23.74
CA LYS A 83 9.63 14.08 23.08
C LYS A 83 8.54 13.41 22.27
N LYS A 84 7.41 14.10 22.12
CA LYS A 84 6.40 13.78 21.13
C LYS A 84 6.50 14.75 19.97
N LEU A 85 6.53 14.22 18.74
CA LEU A 85 6.64 15.00 17.50
C LEU A 85 5.46 14.70 16.58
N PRO A 86 4.85 15.72 15.96
CA PRO A 86 3.78 15.49 14.99
C PRO A 86 4.33 14.91 13.70
N LEU A 87 3.52 14.06 13.04
CA LEU A 87 3.73 13.64 11.66
C LEU A 87 3.34 14.78 10.72
N LYS A 88 4.14 14.98 9.68
CA LYS A 88 3.89 15.94 8.62
C LYS A 88 3.96 15.29 7.25
N GLU A 89 2.88 15.38 6.50
CA GLU A 89 2.83 14.94 5.11
C GLU A 89 3.68 15.85 4.22
N VAL A 90 4.56 15.26 3.40
CA VAL A 90 5.21 15.88 2.25
C VAL A 90 4.67 15.16 1.02
N PHE A 91 3.63 15.73 0.41
CA PHE A 91 2.83 15.08 -0.62
C PHE A 91 3.30 15.41 -2.03
N TYR A 92 3.29 14.39 -2.89
CA TYR A 92 3.52 14.49 -4.33
C TYR A 92 2.52 13.63 -5.11
N ASP A 93 1.92 14.23 -6.15
CA ASP A 93 1.10 13.52 -7.13
C ASP A 93 1.98 13.03 -8.29
N ASP A 94 2.13 11.72 -8.43
CA ASP A 94 2.89 11.12 -9.54
C ASP A 94 2.11 11.10 -10.85
N GLY A 95 0.79 11.30 -10.83
CA GLY A 95 -0.06 11.35 -12.01
C GLY A 95 -0.21 10.00 -12.71
N SER A 96 0.03 8.90 -12.00
CA SER A 96 0.04 7.53 -12.54
C SER A 96 1.20 7.26 -13.52
N ASP A 97 2.31 7.98 -13.38
CA ASP A 97 3.53 7.85 -14.19
C ASP A 97 4.67 7.25 -13.35
N SER A 98 5.15 6.07 -13.72
CA SER A 98 6.17 5.32 -12.98
C SER A 98 7.52 6.05 -12.94
N ALA A 99 7.92 6.71 -14.03
CA ALA A 99 9.20 7.43 -14.08
C ALA A 99 9.16 8.66 -13.17
N LYS A 100 8.04 9.40 -13.20
CA LYS A 100 7.79 10.55 -12.33
C LYS A 100 7.71 10.12 -10.87
N SER A 101 7.06 8.99 -10.56
CA SER A 101 6.94 8.45 -9.20
C SER A 101 8.31 8.18 -8.58
N ALA A 102 9.20 7.48 -9.30
CA ALA A 102 10.59 7.24 -8.86
C ALA A 102 11.36 8.54 -8.60
N GLN A 103 11.25 9.54 -9.49
CA GLN A 103 11.90 10.86 -9.31
C GLN A 103 11.38 11.60 -8.08
N LEU A 104 10.07 11.52 -7.80
CA LEU A 104 9.46 12.16 -6.66
C LEU A 104 9.86 11.49 -5.34
N VAL A 105 10.01 10.17 -5.32
CA VAL A 105 10.58 9.44 -4.18
C VAL A 105 12.01 9.90 -3.91
N GLU A 106 12.87 9.96 -4.93
CA GLU A 106 14.24 10.46 -4.80
C GLU A 106 14.28 11.88 -4.25
N ARG A 107 13.45 12.78 -4.79
CA ARG A 107 13.33 14.16 -4.32
C ARG A 107 12.89 14.24 -2.85
N ALA A 108 11.86 13.51 -2.46
CA ALA A 108 11.38 13.48 -1.07
C ALA A 108 12.50 13.06 -0.11
N ILE A 109 13.31 12.09 -0.50
CA ILE A 109 14.42 11.58 0.33
C ILE A 109 15.58 12.56 0.39
N THR A 110 16.02 13.09 -0.75
CA THR A 110 17.29 13.84 -0.87
C THR A 110 17.14 15.34 -0.66
N SER A 111 16.01 15.92 -1.08
CA SER A 111 15.76 17.36 -1.00
C SER A 111 14.92 17.75 0.21
N ASP A 112 13.82 17.01 0.48
CA ASP A 112 12.90 17.34 1.58
C ASP A 112 13.34 16.68 2.90
N ASN A 113 14.30 15.74 2.85
CA ASN A 113 14.84 15.02 4.00
C ASN A 113 13.75 14.31 4.82
N VAL A 114 12.87 13.57 4.13
CA VAL A 114 11.83 12.79 4.82
C VAL A 114 12.43 11.65 5.63
N THR A 115 11.77 11.31 6.74
CA THR A 115 12.15 10.21 7.64
C THR A 115 11.81 8.85 7.02
N ALA A 116 10.69 8.78 6.31
CA ALA A 116 10.22 7.60 5.60
C ALA A 116 9.33 8.02 4.43
N VAL A 117 9.03 7.08 3.54
CA VAL A 117 8.10 7.25 2.41
C VAL A 117 6.93 6.28 2.56
N ILE A 118 5.72 6.73 2.27
CA ILE A 118 4.53 5.90 2.09
C ILE A 118 4.02 6.15 0.68
N GLY A 119 3.87 5.10 -0.13
CA GLY A 119 3.44 5.28 -1.51
C GLY A 119 3.46 3.99 -2.33
N GLY A 120 3.41 4.18 -3.66
CA GLY A 120 3.50 3.09 -4.61
C GLY A 120 2.16 2.37 -4.85
N TYR A 121 1.19 3.05 -5.37
CA TYR A 121 0.04 2.45 -6.02
C TYR A 121 0.16 2.68 -7.54
N SER A 122 0.20 1.67 -8.38
CA SER A 122 -0.01 0.23 -8.23
C SER A 122 1.33 -0.55 -8.17
N THR A 123 1.33 -1.86 -8.54
CA THR A 123 2.57 -2.65 -8.68
C THR A 123 3.60 -1.95 -9.57
N ALA A 124 3.22 -1.44 -10.74
CA ALA A 124 4.14 -0.78 -11.66
C ALA A 124 4.75 0.52 -11.07
N LEU A 125 3.96 1.29 -10.31
CA LEU A 125 4.46 2.47 -9.59
C LEU A 125 5.36 2.04 -8.42
N GLY A 126 4.94 1.03 -7.65
CA GLY A 126 5.71 0.50 -6.54
C GLY A 126 7.06 -0.10 -6.93
N GLU A 127 7.14 -0.79 -8.07
CA GLU A 127 8.41 -1.27 -8.61
C GLU A 127 9.36 -0.13 -8.93
N ALA A 128 8.87 0.90 -9.61
CA ALA A 128 9.66 2.08 -9.94
C ALA A 128 10.15 2.83 -8.69
N GLU A 129 9.31 2.90 -7.65
CA GLU A 129 9.65 3.55 -6.38
C GLU A 129 10.66 2.75 -5.55
N SER A 130 10.56 1.42 -5.52
CA SER A 130 11.22 0.54 -4.54
C SER A 130 12.75 0.62 -4.53
N VAL A 131 13.35 1.00 -5.66
CA VAL A 131 14.81 1.09 -5.82
C VAL A 131 15.43 2.22 -5.01
N MET A 132 14.79 3.38 -4.98
CA MET A 132 15.35 4.59 -4.35
C MET A 132 15.39 4.50 -2.82
N PRO A 133 14.34 4.02 -2.12
CA PRO A 133 14.37 3.81 -0.69
C PRO A 133 15.53 2.93 -0.21
N ASP A 134 15.80 1.84 -0.89
CA ASP A 134 16.90 0.95 -0.53
C ASP A 134 18.27 1.61 -0.77
N ARG A 135 18.44 2.25 -1.93
CA ARG A 135 19.65 3.00 -2.28
C ARG A 135 20.00 4.09 -1.25
N TYR A 136 18.99 4.82 -0.77
CA TYR A 136 19.15 5.92 0.20
C TYR A 136 18.86 5.51 1.65
N GLN A 137 18.76 4.22 1.92
CA GLN A 137 18.52 3.66 3.25
C GLN A 137 17.37 4.35 4.00
N THR A 138 16.24 4.53 3.31
CA THR A 138 15.05 5.22 3.81
C THR A 138 13.88 4.24 3.84
N PRO A 139 13.20 4.00 4.97
CA PRO A 139 12.05 3.12 5.02
C PRO A 139 10.96 3.55 4.04
N TRP A 140 10.49 2.61 3.23
CA TRP A 140 9.39 2.77 2.31
C TRP A 140 8.30 1.75 2.63
N LEU A 141 7.07 2.24 2.87
CA LEU A 141 5.93 1.41 3.13
C LEU A 141 4.95 1.54 1.98
N THR A 142 4.64 0.44 1.30
CA THR A 142 3.66 0.46 0.22
C THR A 142 2.35 -0.16 0.66
N PRO A 143 1.25 0.63 0.65
CA PRO A 143 -0.10 0.11 0.87
C PRO A 143 -0.81 -0.28 -0.43
N GLY A 144 -0.11 -0.25 -1.58
CA GLY A 144 -0.71 -0.38 -2.90
C GLY A 144 -0.02 -1.33 -3.88
N ALA A 145 1.23 -1.71 -3.62
CA ALA A 145 1.98 -2.63 -4.46
C ALA A 145 2.11 -4.02 -3.79
N ALA A 146 1.59 -5.05 -4.43
CA ALA A 146 1.46 -6.37 -3.83
C ALA A 146 2.15 -7.50 -4.59
N ALA A 147 2.77 -7.23 -5.76
CA ALA A 147 3.51 -8.25 -6.52
C ALA A 147 4.72 -8.75 -5.72
N SER A 148 4.93 -10.05 -5.75
CA SER A 148 6.04 -10.70 -5.04
C SER A 148 7.41 -10.33 -5.62
N SER A 149 7.48 -9.94 -6.90
CA SER A 149 8.70 -9.49 -7.57
C SER A 149 9.40 -8.36 -6.83
N ILE A 150 8.66 -7.34 -6.37
CA ILE A 150 9.20 -6.18 -5.63
C ILE A 150 10.00 -6.64 -4.39
N PHE A 151 9.46 -7.61 -3.65
CA PHE A 151 10.04 -8.10 -2.42
C PHE A 151 11.07 -9.23 -2.63
N ALA A 152 11.16 -9.76 -3.87
CA ALA A 152 12.17 -10.76 -4.25
C ALA A 152 13.56 -10.13 -4.52
N HIS A 153 13.64 -8.81 -4.74
CA HIS A 153 14.91 -8.09 -4.92
C HIS A 153 15.80 -8.09 -3.66
N GLY A 154 15.24 -8.45 -2.50
CA GLY A 154 15.98 -8.48 -1.25
C GLY A 154 16.24 -7.10 -0.64
N TYR A 155 15.48 -6.09 -1.04
CA TYR A 155 15.54 -4.74 -0.49
C TYR A 155 15.34 -4.74 1.02
N GLN A 156 16.20 -3.99 1.71
CA GLN A 156 16.20 -3.97 3.17
C GLN A 156 15.25 -2.92 3.76
N TYR A 157 14.89 -1.92 2.97
CA TYR A 157 14.09 -0.76 3.41
C TYR A 157 12.67 -0.76 2.80
N ALA A 158 12.30 -1.81 2.06
CA ALA A 158 10.97 -1.97 1.48
C ALA A 158 10.04 -2.80 2.39
N PHE A 159 8.83 -2.28 2.62
CA PHE A 159 7.81 -2.91 3.46
C PHE A 159 6.44 -2.83 2.77
N GLY A 160 5.83 -3.99 2.48
CA GLY A 160 4.50 -4.08 1.88
C GLY A 160 3.44 -4.39 2.91
N THR A 161 2.40 -3.55 3.00
CA THR A 161 1.26 -3.79 3.89
C THR A 161 0.13 -4.57 3.24
N LEU A 162 0.38 -5.13 2.06
CA LEU A 162 -0.53 -6.03 1.35
C LEU A 162 0.07 -7.44 1.28
N THR A 163 -0.75 -8.45 1.57
CA THR A 163 -0.41 -9.85 1.33
C THR A 163 -0.18 -10.07 -0.17
N PRO A 164 0.81 -10.90 -0.57
CA PRO A 164 1.18 -11.12 -1.97
C PRO A 164 0.02 -11.58 -2.86
N ILE A 165 0.04 -11.16 -4.11
CA ILE A 165 -1.02 -11.45 -5.10
C ILE A 165 -1.11 -12.94 -5.47
N ASN A 166 -0.01 -13.67 -5.47
CA ASN A 166 -0.07 -15.12 -5.69
C ASN A 166 -0.89 -15.84 -4.60
N VAL A 167 -0.86 -15.32 -3.36
CA VAL A 167 -1.73 -15.80 -2.28
C VAL A 167 -3.20 -15.47 -2.56
N LEU A 168 -3.49 -14.30 -3.16
CA LEU A 168 -4.84 -13.95 -3.60
C LEU A 168 -5.35 -14.95 -4.65
N GLY A 169 -4.53 -15.26 -5.67
CA GLY A 169 -4.88 -16.25 -6.67
C GLY A 169 -5.15 -17.63 -6.05
N ALA A 170 -4.28 -18.08 -5.15
CA ALA A 170 -4.47 -19.34 -4.42
C ALA A 170 -5.76 -19.32 -3.57
N THR A 171 -6.03 -18.23 -2.84
CA THR A 171 -7.26 -18.09 -2.02
C THR A 171 -8.52 -18.07 -2.89
N THR A 172 -8.44 -17.47 -4.10
CA THR A 172 -9.54 -17.51 -5.09
C THR A 172 -9.86 -18.95 -5.50
N ALA A 173 -8.83 -19.75 -5.82
CA ALA A 173 -9.01 -21.15 -6.19
C ALA A 173 -9.46 -22.01 -4.99
N GLU A 174 -8.95 -21.73 -3.80
CA GLU A 174 -9.35 -22.39 -2.55
C GLU A 174 -10.82 -22.14 -2.21
N PHE A 175 -11.28 -20.88 -2.35
CA PHE A 175 -12.69 -20.55 -2.18
C PHE A 175 -13.58 -21.35 -3.16
N LEU A 176 -13.25 -21.37 -4.44
CA LEU A 176 -13.97 -22.17 -5.42
C LEU A 176 -13.94 -23.66 -5.08
N GLY A 177 -12.79 -24.18 -4.63
CA GLY A 177 -12.63 -25.55 -4.14
C GLY A 177 -13.53 -25.85 -2.96
N SER A 178 -13.66 -24.91 -2.01
CA SER A 178 -14.57 -25.04 -0.87
C SER A 178 -16.04 -25.16 -1.28
N LEU A 179 -16.44 -24.49 -2.37
CA LEU A 179 -17.79 -24.62 -2.94
C LEU A 179 -18.01 -25.99 -3.60
N VAL A 180 -16.97 -26.58 -4.17
CA VAL A 180 -17.01 -27.98 -4.66
C VAL A 180 -17.18 -28.96 -3.51
N ASP A 181 -16.41 -28.79 -2.43
CA ASP A 181 -16.51 -29.66 -1.24
C ASP A 181 -17.86 -29.58 -0.54
N GLN A 182 -18.51 -28.42 -0.62
CA GLN A 182 -19.89 -28.20 -0.15
C GLN A 182 -20.96 -28.74 -1.12
N GLY A 183 -20.59 -29.32 -2.26
CA GLY A 183 -21.54 -29.82 -3.27
C GLY A 183 -22.28 -28.72 -4.05
N ARG A 184 -21.82 -27.47 -3.98
CA ARG A 184 -22.43 -26.31 -4.65
C ARG A 184 -21.89 -26.09 -6.07
N LEU A 185 -20.65 -26.49 -6.32
CA LEU A 185 -20.06 -26.59 -7.64
C LEU A 185 -19.64 -28.04 -7.92
N LYS A 186 -19.50 -28.40 -9.18
CA LYS A 186 -19.04 -29.74 -9.58
C LYS A 186 -17.50 -29.78 -9.63
N LYS A 187 -16.92 -30.96 -9.46
CA LYS A 187 -15.49 -31.19 -9.77
C LYS A 187 -15.26 -31.14 -11.29
N GLY A 188 -14.07 -30.75 -11.68
CA GLY A 188 -13.63 -30.76 -13.06
C GLY A 188 -14.12 -29.57 -13.90
N LEU A 189 -14.68 -28.53 -13.27
CA LEU A 189 -15.08 -27.32 -13.98
C LEU A 189 -13.88 -26.65 -14.66
N SER A 190 -14.13 -26.06 -15.82
CA SER A 190 -13.15 -25.36 -16.64
C SER A 190 -13.08 -23.88 -16.29
N ILE A 191 -11.87 -23.32 -16.31
CA ILE A 191 -11.59 -21.90 -16.00
C ILE A 191 -11.01 -21.24 -17.24
N ALA A 192 -11.56 -20.07 -17.61
CA ALA A 192 -10.92 -19.10 -18.49
C ALA A 192 -10.34 -17.96 -17.65
N MET A 193 -9.09 -17.57 -17.95
CA MET A 193 -8.42 -16.44 -17.30
C MET A 193 -8.12 -15.32 -18.29
N ALA A 194 -8.41 -14.07 -17.90
CA ALA A 194 -7.99 -12.84 -18.58
C ALA A 194 -7.21 -11.99 -17.58
N LEU A 195 -5.91 -11.89 -17.74
CA LEU A 195 -5.00 -11.34 -16.75
C LEU A 195 -4.33 -10.07 -17.26
N GLU A 196 -4.19 -9.05 -16.44
CA GLU A 196 -3.38 -7.89 -16.82
C GLU A 196 -1.92 -8.29 -17.08
N ASN A 197 -1.32 -7.66 -18.10
CA ASN A 197 0.08 -7.94 -18.48
C ASN A 197 1.07 -7.20 -17.59
N THR A 198 1.00 -7.46 -16.28
CA THR A 198 1.90 -6.94 -15.24
C THR A 198 2.29 -8.09 -14.32
N ASP A 199 3.27 -7.88 -13.46
CA ASP A 199 3.65 -8.87 -12.44
C ASP A 199 2.49 -9.18 -11.47
N HIS A 200 1.57 -8.22 -11.27
CA HIS A 200 0.36 -8.46 -10.49
C HIS A 200 -0.54 -9.54 -11.13
N GLY A 201 -0.85 -9.40 -12.43
CA GLY A 201 -1.66 -10.41 -13.14
C GLY A 201 -0.95 -11.75 -13.27
N VAL A 202 0.38 -11.73 -13.47
CA VAL A 202 1.20 -12.96 -13.50
C VAL A 202 1.13 -13.68 -12.15
N ASP A 203 1.34 -13.01 -11.06
CA ASP A 203 1.28 -13.58 -9.71
C ASP A 203 -0.11 -14.15 -9.39
N TYR A 204 -1.17 -13.43 -9.76
CA TYR A 204 -2.54 -13.91 -9.57
C TYR A 204 -2.79 -15.23 -10.30
N GLY A 205 -2.45 -15.29 -11.58
CA GLY A 205 -2.56 -16.50 -12.39
C GLY A 205 -1.74 -17.66 -11.84
N ASN A 206 -0.48 -17.40 -11.46
CA ASN A 206 0.41 -18.39 -10.87
C ASN A 206 -0.16 -18.97 -9.57
N GLY A 207 -0.76 -18.15 -8.73
CA GLY A 207 -1.41 -18.61 -7.49
C GLY A 207 -2.56 -19.58 -7.75
N ILE A 208 -3.42 -19.27 -8.74
CA ILE A 208 -4.52 -20.14 -9.16
C ILE A 208 -3.97 -21.49 -9.70
N GLU A 209 -3.04 -21.42 -10.63
CA GLU A 209 -2.46 -22.63 -11.28
C GLU A 209 -1.73 -23.51 -10.27
N GLN A 210 -1.00 -22.91 -9.32
CA GLN A 210 -0.31 -23.65 -8.27
C GLN A 210 -1.30 -24.41 -7.38
N TRP A 211 -2.41 -23.75 -6.99
CA TRP A 211 -3.46 -24.40 -6.19
C TRP A 211 -4.08 -25.56 -6.97
N ILE A 212 -4.43 -25.37 -8.25
CA ILE A 212 -5.01 -26.42 -9.10
C ILE A 212 -4.06 -27.60 -9.22
N LYS A 213 -2.76 -27.35 -9.39
CA LYS A 213 -1.74 -28.41 -9.46
C LYS A 213 -1.65 -29.22 -8.16
N GLN A 214 -1.85 -28.58 -7.02
CA GLN A 214 -1.86 -29.25 -5.70
C GLN A 214 -3.17 -30.00 -5.43
N HIS A 215 -4.26 -29.65 -6.13
CA HIS A 215 -5.60 -30.22 -5.96
C HIS A 215 -6.13 -30.81 -7.29
N PRO A 216 -5.55 -31.89 -7.79
CA PRO A 216 -5.92 -32.45 -9.08
C PRO A 216 -7.38 -32.89 -9.12
N GLY A 217 -8.04 -32.60 -10.24
CA GLY A 217 -9.45 -32.96 -10.46
C GLY A 217 -10.47 -31.93 -9.97
N TYR A 218 -10.06 -30.86 -9.24
CA TYR A 218 -10.99 -29.78 -8.89
C TYR A 218 -11.33 -28.91 -10.08
N PHE A 219 -10.33 -28.38 -10.77
CA PHE A 219 -10.49 -27.46 -11.90
C PHE A 219 -9.46 -27.74 -12.99
N LYS A 220 -9.69 -27.20 -14.18
CA LYS A 220 -8.72 -27.14 -15.29
C LYS A 220 -8.75 -25.78 -15.95
N VAL A 221 -7.62 -25.17 -16.19
CA VAL A 221 -7.50 -23.96 -17.01
C VAL A 221 -7.58 -24.38 -18.48
N VAL A 222 -8.55 -23.85 -19.22
CA VAL A 222 -8.78 -24.14 -20.64
C VAL A 222 -8.43 -22.95 -21.53
N PHE A 223 -8.32 -21.76 -20.95
CA PHE A 223 -7.92 -20.53 -21.62
C PHE A 223 -7.21 -19.62 -20.64
N SER A 224 -6.13 -19.00 -21.07
CA SER A 224 -5.43 -17.94 -20.33
C SER A 224 -4.79 -16.98 -21.32
N GLU A 225 -5.13 -15.70 -21.26
CA GLU A 225 -4.52 -14.67 -22.10
C GLU A 225 -4.29 -13.39 -21.26
N LYS A 226 -3.20 -12.69 -21.58
CA LYS A 226 -2.88 -11.41 -20.95
C LYS A 226 -3.39 -10.26 -21.81
N PHE A 227 -3.74 -9.15 -21.16
CA PHE A 227 -4.15 -7.90 -21.81
C PHE A 227 -3.38 -6.71 -21.24
N GLU A 228 -3.22 -5.68 -22.06
CA GLU A 228 -2.57 -4.44 -21.63
C GLU A 228 -3.55 -3.56 -20.83
N LEU A 229 -3.07 -2.99 -19.72
CA LEU A 229 -3.85 -2.07 -18.91
C LEU A 229 -4.21 -0.79 -19.67
N GLY A 230 -5.40 -0.26 -19.39
CA GLY A 230 -5.91 0.95 -20.04
C GLY A 230 -6.61 0.66 -21.36
N GLY A 231 -6.94 -0.59 -21.65
CA GLY A 231 -7.70 -1.00 -22.81
C GLY A 231 -9.12 -0.40 -22.80
N THR A 232 -9.58 0.04 -23.97
CA THR A 232 -10.95 0.52 -24.18
C THR A 232 -11.84 -0.51 -24.89
N ASP A 233 -11.22 -1.53 -25.46
CA ASP A 233 -11.90 -2.62 -26.17
C ASP A 233 -11.30 -3.99 -25.82
N PHE A 234 -12.08 -4.81 -25.16
CA PHE A 234 -11.77 -6.19 -24.78
C PHE A 234 -12.60 -7.21 -25.57
N SER A 235 -13.35 -6.76 -26.61
CA SER A 235 -14.27 -7.63 -27.36
C SER A 235 -13.59 -8.84 -27.98
N GLY A 236 -12.38 -8.66 -28.54
CA GLY A 236 -11.58 -9.75 -29.12
C GLY A 236 -11.16 -10.79 -28.08
N LEU A 237 -10.70 -10.34 -26.91
CA LEU A 237 -10.35 -11.20 -25.77
C LEU A 237 -11.61 -11.95 -25.26
N LEU A 238 -12.69 -11.24 -25.04
CA LEU A 238 -13.95 -11.81 -24.56
C LEU A 238 -14.57 -12.80 -25.57
N GLN A 239 -14.38 -12.59 -26.88
CA GLN A 239 -14.76 -13.57 -27.90
C GLN A 239 -13.99 -14.89 -27.75
N LYS A 240 -12.69 -14.85 -27.46
CA LYS A 240 -11.88 -16.05 -27.20
C LYS A 240 -12.31 -16.73 -25.89
N VAL A 241 -12.60 -15.95 -24.84
CA VAL A 241 -13.17 -16.47 -23.57
C VAL A 241 -14.50 -17.20 -23.88
N LYS A 242 -15.38 -16.63 -24.67
CA LYS A 242 -16.66 -17.28 -25.08
C LYS A 242 -16.44 -18.57 -25.85
N GLN A 243 -15.45 -18.60 -26.76
CA GLN A 243 -15.11 -19.77 -27.55
C GLN A 243 -14.46 -20.90 -26.73
N SER A 244 -13.86 -20.59 -25.59
CA SER A 244 -13.28 -21.59 -24.68
C SER A 244 -14.33 -22.45 -23.98
N HIS A 245 -15.59 -22.03 -23.97
CA HIS A 245 -16.70 -22.69 -23.27
C HIS A 245 -16.39 -22.99 -21.80
N ALA A 246 -15.61 -22.10 -21.15
CA ALA A 246 -15.28 -22.25 -19.74
C ALA A 246 -16.51 -22.13 -18.84
N ASP A 247 -16.49 -22.83 -17.71
CA ASP A 247 -17.54 -22.78 -16.69
C ASP A 247 -17.40 -21.56 -15.77
N ILE A 248 -16.15 -21.14 -15.55
CA ILE A 248 -15.75 -20.07 -14.61
C ILE A 248 -14.90 -19.05 -15.37
N PHE A 249 -15.14 -17.77 -15.12
CA PHE A 249 -14.34 -16.68 -15.66
C PHE A 249 -13.59 -15.95 -14.52
N LEU A 250 -12.27 -15.95 -14.56
CA LEU A 250 -11.42 -15.22 -13.63
C LEU A 250 -10.59 -14.20 -14.39
N SER A 251 -10.73 -12.95 -14.02
CA SER A 251 -9.88 -11.88 -14.51
C SER A 251 -9.12 -11.23 -13.35
N ASP A 252 -7.97 -10.67 -13.64
CA ASP A 252 -7.30 -9.72 -12.78
C ASP A 252 -7.09 -8.44 -13.57
N ALA A 253 -7.66 -7.34 -13.09
CA ALA A 253 -7.77 -6.08 -13.82
C ALA A 253 -7.79 -4.89 -12.87
N HIS A 254 -7.34 -3.72 -13.32
CA HIS A 254 -7.55 -2.48 -12.60
C HIS A 254 -9.01 -1.99 -12.73
N LEU A 255 -9.42 -1.06 -11.86
CA LEU A 255 -10.82 -0.62 -11.75
C LEU A 255 -11.44 -0.21 -13.10
N GLN A 256 -10.74 0.59 -13.90
CA GLN A 256 -11.27 1.06 -15.18
C GLN A 256 -11.35 -0.04 -16.22
N ASP A 257 -10.35 -0.93 -16.25
CA ASP A 257 -10.34 -2.11 -17.14
C ASP A 257 -11.46 -3.09 -16.74
N TYR A 258 -11.67 -3.31 -15.43
CA TYR A 258 -12.79 -4.09 -14.93
C TYR A 258 -14.14 -3.53 -15.38
N ILE A 259 -14.38 -2.23 -15.19
CA ILE A 259 -15.64 -1.60 -15.59
C ILE A 259 -15.87 -1.75 -17.10
N THR A 260 -14.84 -1.54 -17.91
CA THR A 260 -14.93 -1.64 -19.37
C THR A 260 -15.15 -3.08 -19.81
N MET A 261 -14.35 -4.02 -19.30
CA MET A 261 -14.45 -5.44 -19.63
C MET A 261 -15.79 -6.03 -19.19
N GLN A 262 -16.27 -5.73 -17.98
CA GLN A 262 -17.54 -6.24 -17.48
C GLN A 262 -18.73 -5.70 -18.29
N ARG A 263 -18.69 -4.44 -18.73
CA ARG A 263 -19.71 -3.88 -19.62
C ARG A 263 -19.80 -4.66 -20.94
N GLN A 264 -18.66 -4.92 -21.56
CA GLN A 264 -18.56 -5.68 -22.81
C GLN A 264 -18.91 -7.16 -22.61
N TYR A 265 -18.53 -7.73 -21.45
CA TYR A 265 -18.95 -9.08 -21.05
C TYR A 265 -20.46 -9.22 -21.02
N ILE A 266 -21.16 -8.28 -20.36
CA ILE A 266 -22.64 -8.25 -20.30
C ILE A 266 -23.23 -8.10 -21.71
N GLN A 267 -22.71 -7.18 -22.52
CA GLN A 267 -23.18 -6.95 -23.91
C GLN A 267 -23.01 -8.18 -24.80
N SER A 268 -21.99 -9.00 -24.55
CA SER A 268 -21.76 -10.25 -25.30
C SER A 268 -22.76 -11.37 -24.97
N GLY A 269 -23.60 -11.17 -23.95
CA GLY A 269 -24.54 -12.18 -23.45
C GLY A 269 -23.85 -13.40 -22.80
N MET A 270 -22.60 -13.28 -22.37
CA MET A 270 -21.89 -14.34 -21.65
C MET A 270 -22.45 -14.52 -20.24
N HIS A 271 -22.39 -15.76 -19.79
CA HIS A 271 -22.69 -16.14 -18.41
C HIS A 271 -21.77 -17.29 -17.98
N HIS A 272 -21.13 -17.15 -16.83
CA HIS A 272 -20.33 -18.20 -16.20
C HIS A 272 -20.92 -18.53 -14.82
N GLN A 273 -20.68 -19.76 -14.34
CA GLN A 273 -21.18 -20.19 -13.02
C GLN A 273 -20.60 -19.34 -11.88
N MET A 274 -19.37 -18.83 -12.06
CA MET A 274 -18.71 -17.88 -11.16
C MET A 274 -17.86 -16.92 -11.98
N SER A 275 -17.78 -15.65 -11.55
CA SER A 275 -16.94 -14.64 -12.20
C SER A 275 -16.26 -13.76 -11.17
N SER A 276 -14.97 -13.42 -11.43
CA SER A 276 -14.15 -12.58 -10.56
C SER A 276 -13.26 -11.63 -11.35
N TYR A 277 -12.92 -10.49 -10.76
CA TYR A 277 -11.95 -9.52 -11.27
C TYR A 277 -10.86 -9.22 -10.22
N GLY A 278 -10.18 -10.27 -9.77
CA GLY A 278 -9.11 -10.17 -8.76
C GLY A 278 -9.59 -9.53 -7.46
N ALA A 279 -9.07 -8.36 -7.13
CA ALA A 279 -9.41 -7.64 -5.91
C ALA A 279 -10.47 -6.53 -6.12
N ARG A 280 -11.08 -6.40 -7.31
CA ARG A 280 -11.90 -5.24 -7.70
C ARG A 280 -13.42 -5.43 -7.59
N GLY A 281 -13.88 -6.66 -7.45
CA GLY A 281 -15.31 -7.00 -7.51
C GLY A 281 -16.24 -6.10 -6.69
N PRO A 282 -15.99 -5.82 -5.41
CA PRO A 282 -16.90 -5.07 -4.55
C PRO A 282 -16.74 -3.54 -4.60
N GLU A 283 -15.86 -3.00 -5.44
CA GLU A 283 -15.61 -1.55 -5.47
C GLU A 283 -16.88 -0.74 -5.81
N ALA A 284 -17.17 0.29 -5.00
CA ALA A 284 -18.37 1.12 -5.16
C ALA A 284 -18.40 1.86 -6.49
N ASP A 285 -17.27 2.30 -7.00
CA ASP A 285 -17.19 2.95 -8.31
C ASP A 285 -17.57 2.01 -9.46
N ALA A 286 -17.22 0.71 -9.38
CA ALA A 286 -17.68 -0.29 -10.34
C ALA A 286 -19.19 -0.50 -10.24
N ARG A 287 -19.74 -0.59 -9.03
CA ARG A 287 -21.19 -0.69 -8.80
C ARG A 287 -21.94 0.53 -9.32
N LYS A 288 -21.40 1.73 -9.09
CA LYS A 288 -21.97 2.98 -9.62
C LYS A 288 -22.00 3.00 -11.15
N ALA A 289 -20.96 2.47 -11.80
CA ALA A 289 -20.81 2.48 -13.25
C ALA A 289 -21.64 1.38 -13.97
N LEU A 290 -21.88 0.25 -13.31
CA LEU A 290 -22.43 -0.97 -13.91
C LEU A 290 -23.77 -1.40 -13.31
N GLY A 291 -24.21 -0.80 -12.18
CA GLY A 291 -25.46 -1.17 -11.51
C GLY A 291 -25.51 -2.66 -11.15
N ASP A 292 -26.60 -3.32 -11.56
CA ASP A 292 -26.79 -4.77 -11.35
C ASP A 292 -25.80 -5.65 -12.12
N GLY A 293 -25.08 -5.09 -13.08
CA GLY A 293 -24.07 -5.81 -13.85
C GLY A 293 -22.85 -6.30 -13.03
N VAL A 294 -22.73 -5.89 -11.76
CA VAL A 294 -21.72 -6.42 -10.83
C VAL A 294 -22.29 -7.47 -9.87
N ASN A 295 -23.60 -7.75 -9.91
CA ASN A 295 -24.20 -8.74 -9.01
C ASN A 295 -23.51 -10.09 -9.17
N TYR A 296 -23.28 -10.77 -8.05
CA TYR A 296 -22.63 -12.07 -7.93
C TYR A 296 -21.12 -12.11 -8.29
N ILE A 297 -20.53 -11.02 -8.82
CA ILE A 297 -19.07 -10.92 -8.96
C ILE A 297 -18.48 -11.07 -7.57
N PHE A 298 -17.48 -11.96 -7.43
CA PHE A 298 -16.73 -12.12 -6.19
C PHE A 298 -15.29 -11.61 -6.37
N ALA A 299 -14.64 -11.31 -5.25
CA ALA A 299 -13.24 -10.89 -5.24
C ALA A 299 -12.58 -11.23 -3.91
N GLY A 300 -11.32 -11.56 -3.94
CA GLY A 300 -10.50 -11.59 -2.74
C GLY A 300 -9.98 -10.19 -2.44
N ILE A 301 -10.11 -9.73 -1.21
CA ILE A 301 -9.69 -8.39 -0.80
C ILE A 301 -8.92 -8.43 0.51
N TRP A 302 -8.05 -7.43 0.70
CA TRP A 302 -7.20 -7.30 1.88
C TRP A 302 -7.95 -6.79 3.10
N TRP A 303 -9.09 -6.15 2.92
CA TRP A 303 -9.89 -5.57 3.99
C TRP A 303 -11.33 -5.31 3.55
N SER A 304 -12.26 -5.42 4.51
CA SER A 304 -13.67 -5.04 4.35
C SER A 304 -14.15 -4.32 5.62
N ASP A 305 -15.00 -3.33 5.45
CA ASP A 305 -15.76 -2.67 6.53
C ASP A 305 -16.71 -3.62 7.27
N ARG A 306 -16.95 -4.81 6.70
CA ARG A 306 -17.78 -5.86 7.27
C ARG A 306 -17.04 -6.88 8.13
N LEU A 307 -15.71 -6.74 8.29
CA LEU A 307 -14.97 -7.56 9.22
C LEU A 307 -15.51 -7.40 10.66
N PRO A 308 -15.72 -8.49 11.41
CA PRO A 308 -16.42 -8.45 12.71
C PRO A 308 -15.50 -7.95 13.84
N TYR A 309 -14.73 -6.89 13.62
CA TYR A 309 -13.80 -6.32 14.57
C TYR A 309 -14.21 -4.90 14.99
N THR A 310 -14.20 -4.64 16.30
CA THR A 310 -14.57 -3.33 16.84
C THR A 310 -13.72 -2.19 16.27
N GLN A 311 -12.42 -2.42 16.04
CA GLN A 311 -11.54 -1.39 15.45
C GLN A 311 -11.87 -1.09 13.99
N VAL A 312 -12.42 -2.03 13.23
CA VAL A 312 -12.87 -1.82 11.85
C VAL A 312 -14.05 -0.85 11.83
N GLN A 313 -15.04 -1.04 12.72
CA GLN A 313 -16.16 -0.12 12.84
C GLN A 313 -15.71 1.27 13.28
N LYS A 314 -14.84 1.35 14.28
CA LYS A 314 -14.27 2.64 14.74
C LYS A 314 -13.54 3.38 13.63
N PHE A 315 -12.78 2.65 12.81
CA PHE A 315 -12.10 3.22 11.64
C PHE A 315 -13.12 3.71 10.61
N ALA A 316 -14.13 2.92 10.27
CA ALA A 316 -15.14 3.29 9.29
C ALA A 316 -15.92 4.56 9.71
N ASP A 317 -16.30 4.66 10.99
CA ASP A 317 -16.98 5.83 11.55
C ASP A 317 -16.07 7.08 11.52
N ALA A 318 -14.79 6.92 11.92
CA ALA A 318 -13.81 8.00 11.90
C ALA A 318 -13.49 8.46 10.45
N TYR A 319 -13.38 7.53 9.52
CA TYR A 319 -13.15 7.82 8.12
C TYR A 319 -14.32 8.60 7.51
N GLN A 320 -15.56 8.17 7.76
CA GLN A 320 -16.75 8.89 7.31
C GLN A 320 -16.84 10.30 7.92
N ALA A 321 -16.53 10.44 9.21
CA ALA A 321 -16.50 11.74 9.87
C ALA A 321 -15.41 12.67 9.30
N PHE A 322 -14.28 12.11 8.87
CA PHE A 322 -13.15 12.86 8.32
C PHE A 322 -13.36 13.27 6.86
N THR A 323 -13.89 12.36 6.02
CA THR A 323 -13.98 12.53 4.56
C THR A 323 -15.36 12.99 4.09
N GLY A 324 -16.41 12.78 4.88
CA GLY A 324 -17.81 13.01 4.51
C GLY A 324 -18.46 11.86 3.71
N HIS A 325 -17.73 10.79 3.41
CA HIS A 325 -18.26 9.61 2.72
C HIS A 325 -17.85 8.31 3.41
N LYS A 326 -18.57 7.23 3.13
CA LYS A 326 -18.25 5.92 3.69
C LYS A 326 -16.96 5.37 3.11
N VAL A 327 -16.23 4.61 3.92
CA VAL A 327 -15.15 3.77 3.41
C VAL A 327 -15.78 2.56 2.73
N ASP A 328 -15.46 2.37 1.46
CA ASP A 328 -16.01 1.29 0.63
C ASP A 328 -14.93 0.47 -0.07
N SER A 329 -13.68 0.77 0.23
CA SER A 329 -12.52 0.15 -0.39
C SER A 329 -11.42 -0.11 0.62
N TRP A 330 -10.66 -1.19 0.38
CA TRP A 330 -9.50 -1.57 1.18
C TRP A 330 -8.35 -0.54 1.13
N TYR A 331 -8.28 0.33 0.12
CA TYR A 331 -7.19 1.29 -0.08
C TYR A 331 -6.94 2.20 1.12
N ALA A 332 -8.00 2.79 1.65
CA ALA A 332 -7.89 3.68 2.80
C ALA A 332 -7.43 2.94 4.06
N ALA A 333 -7.96 1.75 4.31
CA ALA A 333 -7.63 0.96 5.49
C ALA A 333 -6.17 0.48 5.50
N THR A 334 -5.67 -0.01 4.37
CA THR A 334 -4.28 -0.48 4.26
C THR A 334 -3.26 0.65 4.35
N ALA A 335 -3.58 1.82 3.81
CA ALA A 335 -2.76 3.02 3.91
C ALA A 335 -2.77 3.63 5.32
N TYR A 336 -3.92 3.59 5.99
CA TYR A 336 -4.05 3.93 7.40
C TYR A 336 -3.16 3.03 8.27
N GLU A 337 -3.17 1.72 8.03
CA GLU A 337 -2.33 0.75 8.75
C GLU A 337 -0.84 0.94 8.45
N ALA A 338 -0.45 1.27 7.22
CA ALA A 338 0.94 1.60 6.88
C ALA A 338 1.44 2.78 7.72
N THR A 339 0.62 3.81 7.88
CA THR A 339 0.95 5.01 8.67
C THR A 339 1.08 4.68 10.17
N ARG A 340 0.16 3.85 10.71
CA ARG A 340 0.24 3.37 12.09
C ARG A 340 1.47 2.51 12.34
N ALA A 341 1.80 1.63 11.40
CA ALA A 341 2.98 0.78 11.47
C ALA A 341 4.27 1.60 11.50
N LEU A 342 4.36 2.63 10.66
CA LEU A 342 5.49 3.56 10.66
C LEU A 342 5.60 4.29 12.01
N ALA A 343 4.51 4.84 12.52
CA ALA A 343 4.50 5.55 13.81
C ALA A 343 4.90 4.64 14.98
N ALA A 344 4.42 3.40 15.00
CA ALA A 344 4.79 2.39 15.99
C ALA A 344 6.29 2.05 15.92
N ALA A 345 6.83 1.89 14.72
CA ALA A 345 8.25 1.61 14.51
C ALA A 345 9.14 2.78 14.93
N ILE A 346 8.76 4.04 14.64
CA ILE A 346 9.45 5.23 15.10
C ILE A 346 9.46 5.30 16.63
N THR A 347 8.31 5.05 17.26
CA THR A 347 8.20 5.01 18.73
C THR A 347 9.12 3.95 19.32
N ALA A 348 9.14 2.75 18.77
CA ALA A 348 10.00 1.66 19.22
C ALA A 348 11.49 1.94 18.98
N ALA A 349 11.84 2.67 17.91
CA ALA A 349 13.21 3.10 17.64
C ALA A 349 13.68 4.17 18.64
N GLY A 350 12.79 4.97 19.18
CA GLY A 350 13.10 6.07 20.12
C GLY A 350 13.93 7.20 19.52
N LYS A 351 14.18 7.17 18.24
CA LYS A 351 15.00 8.14 17.48
C LYS A 351 14.58 8.17 16.01
N LEU A 352 14.92 9.27 15.30
CA LEU A 352 14.61 9.44 13.87
C LEU A 352 15.76 8.91 12.97
N ASP A 353 16.41 7.86 13.39
CA ASP A 353 17.41 7.14 12.61
C ASP A 353 16.71 6.14 11.68
N LYS A 354 16.90 6.29 10.38
CA LYS A 354 16.21 5.50 9.34
C LYS A 354 16.48 4.00 9.45
N THR A 355 17.72 3.63 9.81
CA THR A 355 18.11 2.21 9.98
C THR A 355 17.44 1.62 11.23
N ALA A 356 17.42 2.37 12.34
CA ALA A 356 16.72 1.91 13.54
C ALA A 356 15.21 1.75 13.30
N ILE A 357 14.60 2.66 12.55
CA ILE A 357 13.16 2.55 12.17
C ILE A 357 12.94 1.31 11.32
N ARG A 358 13.77 1.07 10.29
CA ARG A 358 13.75 -0.15 9.47
C ARG A 358 13.83 -1.40 10.34
N ASP A 359 14.74 -1.44 11.31
CA ASP A 359 14.92 -2.61 12.19
C ASP A 359 13.69 -2.85 13.09
N GLN A 360 13.00 -1.78 13.51
CA GLN A 360 11.77 -1.92 14.26
C GLN A 360 10.58 -2.35 13.37
N LEU A 361 10.49 -1.89 12.13
CA LEU A 361 9.51 -2.39 11.17
C LEU A 361 9.65 -3.91 10.97
N ARG A 362 10.87 -4.42 10.84
CA ARG A 362 11.14 -5.86 10.70
C ARG A 362 10.71 -6.69 11.91
N LYS A 363 10.65 -6.09 13.10
CA LYS A 363 10.25 -6.74 14.35
C LYS A 363 8.80 -6.47 14.74
N LEU A 364 8.12 -5.61 13.96
CA LEU A 364 6.78 -5.15 14.29
C LEU A 364 5.78 -6.30 14.33
N GLN A 365 5.00 -6.32 15.41
CA GLN A 365 3.78 -7.13 15.55
C GLN A 365 2.70 -6.22 16.10
N MET A 366 2.01 -5.52 15.21
CA MET A 366 0.94 -4.60 15.59
C MET A 366 -0.35 -5.39 15.77
N LYS A 367 -0.77 -5.52 17.02
CA LYS A 367 -2.06 -6.10 17.40
C LYS A 367 -3.18 -5.09 17.22
N ASP A 368 -4.42 -5.54 17.22
CA ASP A 368 -5.60 -4.71 16.98
C ASP A 368 -5.55 -3.96 15.65
N SER A 369 -4.91 -4.56 14.66
CA SER A 369 -4.88 -4.07 13.30
C SER A 369 -6.24 -4.26 12.61
N LEU A 370 -6.51 -3.42 11.61
CA LEU A 370 -7.74 -3.51 10.80
C LEU A 370 -7.76 -4.73 9.88
N VAL A 371 -6.58 -5.31 9.60
CA VAL A 371 -6.46 -6.43 8.65
C VAL A 371 -7.12 -7.71 9.15
N PRO A 372 -7.54 -8.64 8.27
CA PRO A 372 -8.01 -9.95 8.67
C PRO A 372 -7.01 -10.65 9.60
N GLY A 373 -7.51 -11.24 10.70
CA GLY A 373 -6.67 -11.82 11.76
C GLY A 373 -6.12 -10.81 12.77
N GLN A 374 -6.37 -9.53 12.60
CA GLN A 374 -6.06 -8.44 13.55
C GLN A 374 -4.58 -8.26 13.90
N VAL A 375 -3.66 -8.87 13.17
CA VAL A 375 -2.21 -8.73 13.40
C VAL A 375 -1.52 -8.32 12.11
N LEU A 376 -0.88 -7.16 12.13
CA LEU A 376 0.01 -6.75 11.06
C LEU A 376 1.46 -7.05 11.48
N LYS A 377 2.12 -7.89 10.69
CA LYS A 377 3.49 -8.33 10.91
C LYS A 377 4.19 -8.48 9.56
N PHE A 378 5.37 -7.90 9.42
CA PHE A 378 6.17 -8.09 8.22
C PHE A 378 6.93 -9.41 8.25
N GLY A 379 6.97 -10.11 7.11
CA GLY A 379 7.82 -11.28 6.88
C GLY A 379 9.29 -10.92 6.71
N SER A 380 10.12 -11.94 6.54
CA SER A 380 11.58 -11.76 6.34
C SER A 380 11.94 -10.94 5.11
N ASN A 381 11.10 -10.99 4.08
CA ASN A 381 11.23 -10.21 2.85
C ASN A 381 10.66 -8.78 2.96
N GLY A 382 10.04 -8.40 4.09
CA GLY A 382 9.43 -7.09 4.28
C GLY A 382 7.95 -7.01 3.88
N GLN A 383 7.34 -8.08 3.36
CA GLN A 383 5.92 -8.10 3.01
C GLN A 383 5.09 -8.79 4.10
N VAL A 384 3.86 -8.33 4.33
CA VAL A 384 2.93 -8.99 5.26
C VAL A 384 2.33 -10.26 4.66
N GLY A 385 1.67 -11.08 5.49
CA GLY A 385 1.05 -12.35 5.08
C GLY A 385 -0.23 -12.67 5.85
N TYR A 386 -1.07 -11.66 6.13
CA TYR A 386 -2.39 -11.91 6.72
C TYR A 386 -3.37 -12.48 5.67
N PRO A 387 -4.42 -13.23 6.08
CA PRO A 387 -5.33 -13.88 5.14
C PRO A 387 -6.15 -12.87 4.33
N PHE A 388 -6.57 -13.29 3.14
CA PHE A 388 -7.61 -12.58 2.39
C PHE A 388 -9.00 -12.94 2.89
N VAL A 389 -9.96 -12.07 2.61
CA VAL A 389 -11.38 -12.42 2.65
C VAL A 389 -11.96 -12.39 1.24
N ILE A 390 -12.86 -13.33 0.93
CA ILE A 390 -13.63 -13.27 -0.33
C ILE A 390 -14.94 -12.57 -0.06
N VAL A 391 -15.19 -11.54 -0.84
CA VAL A 391 -16.43 -10.78 -0.84
C VAL A 391 -17.20 -11.07 -2.12
N GLN A 392 -18.51 -11.24 -2.04
CA GLN A 392 -19.39 -11.40 -3.20
C GLN A 392 -20.45 -10.32 -3.20
N ASN A 393 -20.59 -9.66 -4.34
CA ASN A 393 -21.67 -8.70 -4.59
C ASN A 393 -23.04 -9.39 -4.57
N LYS A 394 -24.01 -8.71 -3.98
CA LYS A 394 -25.39 -9.17 -3.90
C LYS A 394 -26.32 -8.20 -4.60
N PRO A 395 -27.49 -8.68 -5.07
CA PRO A 395 -28.56 -7.79 -5.50
C PRO A 395 -28.91 -6.74 -4.44
N GLY A 396 -29.40 -5.60 -4.87
CA GLY A 396 -29.74 -4.48 -3.98
C GLY A 396 -28.54 -3.66 -3.51
N GLY A 397 -27.40 -3.80 -4.17
CA GLY A 397 -26.23 -2.93 -3.94
C GLY A 397 -25.41 -3.25 -2.70
N THR A 398 -25.57 -4.44 -2.11
CA THR A 398 -24.78 -4.92 -0.97
C THR A 398 -23.68 -5.89 -1.39
N ALA A 399 -22.80 -6.23 -0.46
CA ALA A 399 -21.79 -7.27 -0.64
C ALA A 399 -21.57 -7.98 0.69
N ASP A 400 -21.33 -9.29 0.67
CA ASP A 400 -21.05 -10.07 1.87
C ASP A 400 -19.66 -10.68 1.82
N ILE A 401 -19.00 -10.76 2.98
CA ILE A 401 -17.87 -11.67 3.15
C ILE A 401 -18.44 -13.09 3.10
N VAL A 402 -17.95 -13.89 2.17
CA VAL A 402 -18.45 -15.26 1.95
C VAL A 402 -17.41 -16.33 2.25
N TYR A 403 -16.15 -15.92 2.48
CA TYR A 403 -15.03 -16.79 2.86
C TYR A 403 -13.91 -15.96 3.54
N PRO A 404 -13.17 -16.51 4.54
CA PRO A 404 -13.38 -17.82 5.16
C PRO A 404 -14.66 -17.85 6.03
N LYS A 405 -15.07 -19.04 6.46
CA LYS A 405 -16.34 -19.27 7.16
C LYS A 405 -16.45 -18.49 8.49
N ASP A 406 -15.36 -18.34 9.19
CA ASP A 406 -15.29 -17.63 10.49
C ASP A 406 -15.40 -16.10 10.36
N ALA A 407 -15.11 -15.55 9.18
CA ALA A 407 -15.29 -14.12 8.88
C ALA A 407 -16.57 -13.85 8.06
N ALA A 408 -17.28 -14.89 7.61
CA ALA A 408 -18.40 -14.75 6.69
C ALA A 408 -19.58 -13.99 7.31
N THR A 409 -20.14 -13.04 6.55
CA THR A 409 -21.33 -12.25 6.92
C THR A 409 -22.58 -12.75 6.20
N GLY A 410 -22.41 -13.63 5.21
CA GLY A 410 -23.50 -14.25 4.46
C GLY A 410 -23.02 -15.44 3.61
N PRO A 411 -23.95 -16.25 3.07
CA PRO A 411 -23.57 -17.37 2.22
C PRO A 411 -23.15 -16.90 0.81
N ALA A 412 -22.19 -17.60 0.22
CA ALA A 412 -21.91 -17.41 -1.21
C ALA A 412 -23.12 -17.81 -2.07
N ILE A 413 -23.32 -17.20 -3.21
CA ILE A 413 -24.28 -17.61 -4.24
C ILE A 413 -23.48 -18.30 -5.34
N ALA A 414 -23.63 -19.63 -5.44
CA ALA A 414 -22.92 -20.47 -6.39
C ALA A 414 -23.75 -21.71 -6.72
N PRO A 415 -23.93 -22.08 -8.01
CA PRO A 415 -23.59 -21.22 -9.15
C PRO A 415 -24.39 -19.92 -9.17
N THR A 416 -23.89 -18.90 -9.88
CA THR A 416 -24.61 -17.64 -10.03
C THR A 416 -25.84 -17.82 -10.89
N PRO A 417 -26.97 -17.17 -10.59
CA PRO A 417 -28.19 -17.19 -11.44
C PRO A 417 -27.89 -16.65 -12.85
N LYS A 418 -28.64 -17.19 -13.84
CA LYS A 418 -28.59 -16.69 -15.23
C LYS A 418 -29.37 -15.38 -15.35
#